data_03b522674807a119c9f7ad3b69f7bf99
#
_entry.id   03b522674807a119c9f7ad3b69f7bf99
#
_cell.length_a   1.000
_cell.length_b   1.000
_cell.length_c   1.000
_cell.angle_alpha   90.00
_cell.angle_beta   90.00
_cell.angle_gamma   90.00
#
_symmetry.space_group_name_H-M   'P 1'
#
loop_
_entity.id
_entity.type
_entity.pdbx_description
1 polymer ?
#
loop_
_entity_poly.entity_id
_entity_poly.type
_entity_poly.pdbx_seq_one_letter_code
_entity_poly.pdbx_strand_id
1 'polypeptide(L)'
;MLLGLLVLLMSTPFAKMFSCIPFVNQRIIQRQYQQQQFSSVTTTTTDYDPDVLIATLTDTVPFIPPLQYGLVVKVYDGDTITIATKLPLKDPYNKVYRFSVRLNGIDCPEIKGKCQSEKAVAQVAKQTLSDMILGKVVTFQNVSFEKYGRILADVYFNDIHLNEYMVENRLAVRYDGGTKQCPDDWLVYYKGISP
;
A
#
# COMPACT_ATOMS: atom_id res chain seq x y z
N MET A 1 10.06 -50.40 -13.10
CA MET A 1 10.30 -49.94 -14.49
C MET A 1 8.97 -49.55 -15.11
N LEU A 2 8.85 -48.38 -15.52
CA LEU A 2 7.97 -47.60 -16.38
C LEU A 2 7.41 -46.35 -15.65
N LEU A 3 8.31 -45.43 -15.43
CA LEU A 3 7.97 -44.03 -15.33
C LEU A 3 8.54 -43.40 -16.61
N GLY A 4 7.70 -42.81 -17.42
CA GLY A 4 8.15 -42.08 -18.60
C GLY A 4 7.14 -42.20 -19.72
N LEU A 5 6.33 -41.18 -19.87
CA LEU A 5 5.70 -40.73 -21.10
C LEU A 5 4.34 -40.08 -20.81
N LEU A 6 4.32 -38.82 -20.50
CA LEU A 6 3.22 -37.91 -20.90
C LEU A 6 3.56 -36.44 -20.63
N VAL A 7 4.61 -35.97 -21.28
CA VAL A 7 4.86 -34.54 -21.46
C VAL A 7 5.17 -34.35 -22.95
N LEU A 8 4.18 -34.40 -23.76
CA LEU A 8 4.15 -33.85 -25.11
C LEU A 8 2.71 -33.91 -25.61
N LEU A 9 2.12 -32.74 -25.80
CA LEU A 9 0.98 -32.43 -26.67
C LEU A 9 0.11 -31.34 -26.03
N MET A 10 0.65 -30.12 -25.97
CA MET A 10 -0.15 -28.89 -25.93
C MET A 10 0.53 -27.77 -26.75
N SER A 11 0.90 -28.07 -27.98
CA SER A 11 1.06 -27.11 -29.05
C SER A 11 -0.17 -27.17 -29.96
N THR A 12 -1.26 -26.59 -29.54
CA THR A 12 -2.48 -26.58 -30.32
C THR A 12 -2.71 -25.25 -31.02
N PRO A 13 -3.20 -25.27 -32.26
CA PRO A 13 -3.43 -24.11 -33.10
C PRO A 13 -4.64 -23.22 -32.66
N PHE A 14 -5.07 -23.27 -31.42
CA PHE A 14 -6.24 -22.55 -30.89
C PHE A 14 -6.07 -21.04 -30.82
N ALA A 15 -4.84 -20.54 -30.76
CA ALA A 15 -4.59 -19.11 -30.68
C ALA A 15 -4.93 -18.32 -31.96
N LYS A 16 -5.07 -18.99 -33.12
CA LYS A 16 -5.39 -18.32 -34.39
C LYS A 16 -6.88 -18.23 -34.71
N MET A 17 -7.74 -18.89 -33.94
CA MET A 17 -9.19 -18.90 -34.22
C MET A 17 -9.96 -17.74 -33.59
N PHE A 18 -9.34 -16.97 -32.72
CA PHE A 18 -10.00 -15.89 -31.97
C PHE A 18 -9.92 -14.50 -32.60
N SER A 19 -9.20 -14.30 -33.70
CA SER A 19 -9.00 -12.97 -34.28
C SER A 19 -10.17 -12.39 -35.07
N CYS A 20 -11.24 -13.15 -35.30
CA CYS A 20 -12.37 -12.73 -36.16
C CYS A 20 -13.71 -12.58 -35.42
N ILE A 21 -13.75 -12.61 -34.09
CA ILE A 21 -14.99 -12.52 -33.33
C ILE A 21 -15.16 -11.09 -32.78
N PRO A 22 -16.34 -10.45 -32.88
CA PRO A 22 -16.58 -9.11 -32.32
C PRO A 22 -16.29 -9.07 -30.81
N PHE A 23 -15.69 -8.00 -30.35
CA PHE A 23 -15.16 -7.81 -28.99
C PHE A 23 -16.15 -8.15 -27.85
N VAL A 24 -17.46 -7.98 -28.08
CA VAL A 24 -18.52 -8.34 -27.11
C VAL A 24 -18.67 -9.85 -26.94
N ASN A 25 -18.49 -10.62 -28.01
CA ASN A 25 -18.61 -12.09 -27.95
C ASN A 25 -17.37 -12.76 -27.36
N GLN A 26 -16.19 -12.14 -27.44
CA GLN A 26 -14.98 -12.69 -26.86
C GLN A 26 -15.07 -12.83 -25.33
N ARG A 27 -15.69 -11.85 -24.65
CA ARG A 27 -15.87 -11.92 -23.20
C ARG A 27 -16.81 -13.07 -22.77
N ILE A 28 -17.87 -13.31 -23.52
CA ILE A 28 -18.83 -14.38 -23.24
C ILE A 28 -18.18 -15.74 -23.47
N ILE A 29 -17.47 -15.92 -24.59
CA ILE A 29 -16.76 -17.15 -24.91
C ILE A 29 -15.65 -17.43 -23.89
N GLN A 30 -14.90 -16.39 -23.47
CA GLN A 30 -13.86 -16.51 -22.45
C GLN A 30 -14.45 -16.93 -21.10
N ARG A 31 -15.60 -16.36 -20.70
CA ARG A 31 -16.33 -16.77 -19.49
C ARG A 31 -16.83 -18.23 -19.57
N GLN A 32 -17.39 -18.62 -20.69
CA GLN A 32 -17.83 -20.02 -20.89
C GLN A 32 -16.66 -21.02 -20.91
N TYR A 33 -15.53 -20.64 -21.52
CA TYR A 33 -14.31 -21.47 -21.54
C TYR A 33 -13.70 -21.63 -20.14
N GLN A 34 -13.68 -20.56 -19.36
CA GLN A 34 -13.24 -20.61 -17.95
C GLN A 34 -14.19 -21.50 -17.11
N GLN A 35 -15.50 -21.38 -17.27
CA GLN A 35 -16.46 -22.23 -16.59
C GLN A 35 -16.33 -23.71 -16.96
N GLN A 36 -16.03 -24.04 -18.23
CA GLN A 36 -15.81 -25.41 -18.67
C GLN A 36 -14.52 -26.02 -18.12
N GLN A 37 -13.45 -25.22 -17.99
CA GLN A 37 -12.18 -25.68 -17.40
C GLN A 37 -12.36 -26.04 -15.91
N PHE A 38 -13.16 -25.24 -15.17
CA PHE A 38 -13.45 -25.52 -13.77
C PHE A 38 -14.35 -26.74 -13.53
N SER A 39 -15.26 -27.05 -14.46
CA SER A 39 -16.13 -28.25 -14.34
C SER A 39 -15.40 -29.57 -14.58
N SER A 40 -14.17 -29.55 -15.11
CA SER A 40 -13.35 -30.75 -15.34
C SER A 40 -12.33 -31.04 -14.24
N VAL A 41 -12.18 -30.17 -13.24
CA VAL A 41 -11.34 -30.42 -12.05
C VAL A 41 -12.14 -31.20 -11.02
N THR A 42 -11.98 -32.52 -11.05
CA THR A 42 -12.58 -33.45 -10.11
C THR A 42 -12.04 -33.20 -8.69
N THR A 43 -12.90 -32.65 -7.85
CA THR A 43 -13.10 -33.01 -6.44
C THR A 43 -11.93 -32.94 -5.47
N THR A 44 -11.63 -31.75 -5.00
CA THR A 44 -11.65 -31.47 -3.57
C THR A 44 -12.64 -30.31 -3.42
N THR A 45 -13.69 -30.49 -2.62
CA THR A 45 -14.71 -29.47 -2.34
C THR A 45 -14.08 -28.35 -1.51
N THR A 46 -13.34 -27.46 -2.18
CA THR A 46 -13.05 -26.15 -1.67
C THR A 46 -14.23 -25.30 -2.10
N ASP A 47 -15.05 -24.88 -1.14
CA ASP A 47 -16.15 -23.91 -1.34
C ASP A 47 -15.56 -22.55 -1.74
N TYR A 48 -15.12 -22.45 -3.01
CA TYR A 48 -14.76 -21.16 -3.58
C TYR A 48 -16.02 -20.40 -3.96
N ASP A 49 -16.06 -19.13 -3.54
CA ASP A 49 -17.10 -18.22 -3.98
C ASP A 49 -17.07 -18.08 -5.51
N PRO A 50 -18.18 -18.41 -6.23
CA PRO A 50 -18.21 -18.33 -7.69
C PRO A 50 -17.89 -16.94 -8.23
N ASP A 51 -18.20 -15.85 -7.52
CA ASP A 51 -17.88 -14.51 -7.94
C ASP A 51 -16.36 -14.24 -7.99
N VAL A 52 -15.59 -14.88 -7.10
CA VAL A 52 -14.12 -14.79 -7.10
C VAL A 52 -13.53 -15.52 -8.31
N LEU A 53 -14.12 -16.63 -8.72
CA LEU A 53 -13.59 -17.46 -9.81
C LEU A 53 -13.71 -16.82 -11.20
N ILE A 54 -14.63 -15.88 -11.36
CA ILE A 54 -14.88 -15.18 -12.63
C ILE A 54 -14.47 -13.70 -12.59
N ALA A 55 -13.93 -13.22 -11.47
CA ALA A 55 -13.54 -11.83 -11.31
C ALA A 55 -12.40 -11.45 -12.28
N THR A 56 -12.54 -10.30 -12.91
CA THR A 56 -11.49 -9.65 -13.70
C THR A 56 -10.89 -8.47 -12.93
N LEU A 57 -9.79 -7.92 -13.39
CA LEU A 57 -9.17 -6.76 -12.72
C LEU A 57 -10.15 -5.58 -12.58
N THR A 58 -11.05 -5.39 -13.56
CA THR A 58 -12.06 -4.33 -13.55
C THR A 58 -13.23 -4.59 -12.59
N ASP A 59 -13.42 -5.84 -12.16
CA ASP A 59 -14.48 -6.24 -11.25
C ASP A 59 -13.98 -6.20 -9.78
N THR A 60 -12.70 -5.93 -9.56
CA THR A 60 -12.08 -5.90 -8.23
C THR A 60 -11.74 -4.47 -7.79
N VAL A 61 -11.73 -4.26 -6.48
CA VAL A 61 -11.29 -3.02 -5.86
C VAL A 61 -10.13 -3.30 -4.90
N PRO A 62 -9.14 -2.39 -4.76
CA PRO A 62 -8.10 -2.53 -3.76
C PRO A 62 -8.70 -2.58 -2.35
N PHE A 63 -8.25 -3.51 -1.53
CA PHE A 63 -8.67 -3.56 -0.14
C PHE A 63 -7.95 -2.49 0.67
N ILE A 64 -8.67 -1.47 1.12
CA ILE A 64 -8.16 -0.46 2.06
C ILE A 64 -8.57 -0.92 3.46
N PRO A 65 -7.61 -1.24 4.37
CA PRO A 65 -7.97 -1.65 5.71
C PRO A 65 -8.69 -0.52 6.45
N PRO A 66 -9.81 -0.80 7.13
CA PRO A 66 -10.58 0.20 7.86
C PRO A 66 -9.88 0.57 9.17
N LEU A 67 -8.77 1.32 9.05
CA LEU A 67 -7.98 1.78 10.17
C LEU A 67 -8.62 2.99 10.83
N GLN A 68 -8.88 2.89 12.12
CA GLN A 68 -9.35 3.99 12.94
C GLN A 68 -8.26 4.48 13.90
N TYR A 69 -7.49 3.55 14.49
CA TYR A 69 -6.41 3.82 15.44
C TYR A 69 -5.34 2.73 15.37
N GLY A 70 -4.17 3.02 15.94
CA GLY A 70 -3.10 2.03 16.07
C GLY A 70 -2.02 2.46 17.07
N LEU A 71 -1.41 1.48 17.74
CA LEU A 71 -0.25 1.70 18.56
C LEU A 71 0.98 1.87 17.67
N VAL A 72 1.70 2.98 17.80
CA VAL A 72 2.95 3.20 17.08
C VAL A 72 4.05 2.33 17.68
N VAL A 73 4.51 1.32 16.94
CA VAL A 73 5.55 0.38 17.38
C VAL A 73 6.92 0.72 16.80
N LYS A 74 6.98 1.57 15.77
CA LYS A 74 8.23 2.04 15.17
C LYS A 74 8.00 3.35 14.42
N VAL A 75 8.95 4.26 14.49
CA VAL A 75 9.09 5.40 13.59
C VAL A 75 10.26 5.09 12.66
N TYR A 76 10.00 5.03 11.35
CA TYR A 76 11.02 4.68 10.35
C TYR A 76 11.84 5.93 9.98
N ASP A 77 11.14 7.01 9.63
CA ASP A 77 11.66 8.34 9.32
C ASP A 77 10.64 9.41 9.71
N GLY A 78 10.78 10.66 9.23
CA GLY A 78 9.92 11.77 9.63
C GLY A 78 8.49 11.71 9.10
N ASP A 79 8.20 10.86 8.10
CA ASP A 79 6.87 10.74 7.49
C ASP A 79 6.34 9.30 7.40
N THR A 80 7.06 8.33 7.97
CA THR A 80 6.68 6.92 7.88
C THR A 80 6.76 6.23 9.25
N ILE A 81 5.65 5.68 9.69
CA ILE A 81 5.52 4.96 10.95
C ILE A 81 5.06 3.52 10.73
N THR A 82 5.30 2.68 11.72
CA THR A 82 4.73 1.33 11.77
C THR A 82 3.79 1.24 12.96
N ILE A 83 2.59 0.78 12.72
CA ILE A 83 1.56 0.63 13.75
C ILE A 83 1.18 -0.83 13.95
N ALA A 84 0.67 -1.13 15.15
CA ALA A 84 0.01 -2.38 15.50
C ALA A 84 -1.45 -2.09 15.84
N THR A 85 -2.39 -2.79 15.20
CA THR A 85 -3.82 -2.62 15.43
C THR A 85 -4.61 -3.89 15.15
N LYS A 86 -5.81 -3.99 15.70
CA LYS A 86 -6.82 -4.96 15.29
C LYS A 86 -7.77 -4.31 14.29
N LEU A 87 -8.10 -5.03 13.23
CA LEU A 87 -9.11 -4.55 12.28
C LEU A 87 -10.52 -4.80 12.85
N PRO A 88 -11.48 -3.90 12.59
CA PRO A 88 -12.87 -4.07 13.01
C PRO A 88 -13.63 -5.06 12.11
N LEU A 89 -12.92 -6.05 11.59
CA LEU A 89 -13.46 -7.12 10.76
C LEU A 89 -13.65 -8.38 11.62
N LYS A 90 -14.58 -9.24 11.20
CA LYS A 90 -14.72 -10.58 11.77
C LYS A 90 -13.49 -11.40 11.37
N ASP A 91 -12.46 -11.32 12.18
CA ASP A 91 -11.24 -12.09 11.98
C ASP A 91 -11.33 -13.38 12.81
N PRO A 92 -11.38 -14.55 12.18
CA PRO A 92 -11.40 -15.82 12.91
C PRO A 92 -10.16 -16.00 13.77
N TYR A 93 -9.06 -15.31 13.47
CA TYR A 93 -7.80 -15.43 14.20
C TYR A 93 -7.59 -14.38 15.28
N ASN A 94 -8.43 -13.33 15.35
CA ASN A 94 -8.35 -12.24 16.34
C ASN A 94 -6.92 -11.71 16.55
N LYS A 95 -6.19 -11.51 15.44
CA LYS A 95 -4.78 -11.11 15.48
C LYS A 95 -4.61 -9.60 15.52
N VAL A 96 -3.46 -9.19 16.06
CA VAL A 96 -2.95 -7.83 15.90
C VAL A 96 -2.12 -7.78 14.62
N TYR A 97 -2.49 -6.91 13.72
CA TYR A 97 -1.82 -6.70 12.44
C TYR A 97 -0.84 -5.54 12.51
N ARG A 98 0.16 -5.57 11.66
CA ARG A 98 1.16 -4.53 11.53
C ARG A 98 1.01 -3.87 10.17
N PHE A 99 0.94 -2.53 10.17
CA PHE A 99 0.87 -1.74 8.94
C PHE A 99 1.97 -0.68 8.92
N SER A 100 2.53 -0.45 7.72
CA SER A 100 3.36 0.71 7.44
C SER A 100 2.46 1.84 6.97
N VAL A 101 2.50 2.98 7.64
CA VAL A 101 1.68 4.16 7.36
C VAL A 101 2.60 5.32 7.01
N ARG A 102 2.38 5.92 5.84
CA ARG A 102 3.00 7.17 5.43
C ARG A 102 2.04 8.32 5.72
N LEU A 103 2.56 9.39 6.30
CA LEU A 103 1.82 10.61 6.53
C LEU A 103 1.48 11.26 5.18
N ASN A 104 0.19 11.46 4.93
CA ASN A 104 -0.33 11.99 3.68
C ASN A 104 0.03 13.48 3.49
N GLY A 105 0.23 13.91 2.25
CA GLY A 105 0.38 15.32 1.88
C GLY A 105 1.72 15.96 2.25
N ILE A 106 2.68 15.19 2.77
CA ILE A 106 3.99 15.69 3.17
C ILE A 106 5.15 14.84 2.65
N ASP A 107 6.33 15.43 2.62
CA ASP A 107 7.59 14.76 2.33
C ASP A 107 8.68 15.29 3.27
N CYS A 108 9.32 14.37 3.98
CA CYS A 108 10.42 14.67 4.89
C CYS A 108 11.78 14.51 4.20
N PRO A 109 12.84 15.12 4.74
CA PRO A 109 14.20 14.86 4.28
C PRO A 109 14.57 13.39 4.47
N GLU A 110 15.35 12.85 3.56
CA GLU A 110 15.71 11.44 3.51
C GLU A 110 16.88 11.13 4.45
N ILE A 111 16.73 10.10 5.30
CA ILE A 111 17.83 9.62 6.16
C ILE A 111 19.06 9.19 5.34
N LYS A 112 18.81 8.65 4.13
CA LYS A 112 19.84 8.29 3.16
C LYS A 112 20.02 9.35 2.08
N GLY A 113 19.67 10.61 2.38
CA GLY A 113 19.77 11.75 1.48
C GLY A 113 21.18 11.98 0.93
N LYS A 114 21.28 12.83 -0.07
CA LYS A 114 22.55 13.06 -0.80
C LYS A 114 23.54 13.93 -0.04
N CYS A 115 23.06 14.90 0.74
CA CYS A 115 23.89 15.85 1.45
C CYS A 115 23.81 15.68 2.97
N GLN A 116 24.79 16.21 3.68
CA GLN A 116 24.86 16.10 5.14
C GLN A 116 23.79 16.94 5.84
N SER A 117 23.42 18.09 5.28
CA SER A 117 22.35 18.95 5.80
C SER A 117 21.00 18.22 5.77
N GLU A 118 20.67 17.54 4.67
CA GLU A 118 19.45 16.73 4.56
C GLU A 118 19.42 15.61 5.61
N LYS A 119 20.51 14.85 5.73
CA LYS A 119 20.62 13.75 6.71
C LYS A 119 20.46 14.25 8.16
N ALA A 120 21.04 15.39 8.48
CA ALA A 120 20.92 15.98 9.80
C ALA A 120 19.47 16.35 10.13
N VAL A 121 18.75 17.02 9.22
CA VAL A 121 17.34 17.38 9.43
C VAL A 121 16.45 16.14 9.41
N ALA A 122 16.75 15.13 8.59
CA ALA A 122 16.04 13.85 8.60
C ALA A 122 16.08 13.15 9.96
N GLN A 123 17.23 13.19 10.64
CA GLN A 123 17.34 12.65 12.01
C GLN A 123 16.53 13.47 13.01
N VAL A 124 16.53 14.80 12.89
CA VAL A 124 15.70 15.67 13.74
C VAL A 124 14.21 15.36 13.50
N ALA A 125 13.77 15.30 12.25
CA ALA A 125 12.38 14.98 11.89
C ALA A 125 11.94 13.65 12.48
N LYS A 126 12.74 12.61 12.28
CA LYS A 126 12.48 11.26 12.84
C LYS A 126 12.43 11.30 14.37
N GLN A 127 13.39 11.95 15.02
CA GLN A 127 13.46 12.00 16.48
C GLN A 127 12.26 12.76 17.05
N THR A 128 11.92 13.93 16.47
CA THR A 128 10.74 14.72 16.86
C THR A 128 9.46 13.87 16.79
N LEU A 129 9.21 13.21 15.67
CA LEU A 129 8.04 12.35 15.52
C LEU A 129 8.08 11.19 16.52
N SER A 130 9.24 10.56 16.72
CA SER A 130 9.42 9.45 17.66
C SER A 130 9.13 9.85 19.10
N ASP A 131 9.64 10.99 19.56
CA ASP A 131 9.42 11.49 20.93
C ASP A 131 7.95 11.80 21.20
N MET A 132 7.23 12.23 20.15
CA MET A 132 5.80 12.51 20.27
C MET A 132 4.95 11.24 20.36
N ILE A 133 5.20 10.24 19.51
CA ILE A 133 4.20 9.17 19.28
C ILE A 133 4.70 7.74 19.45
N LEU A 134 6.00 7.48 19.63
CA LEU A 134 6.47 6.10 19.81
C LEU A 134 5.87 5.49 21.11
N GLY A 135 5.24 4.33 20.99
CA GLY A 135 4.54 3.69 22.08
C GLY A 135 3.20 4.33 22.45
N LYS A 136 2.70 5.27 21.64
CA LYS A 136 1.41 5.92 21.81
C LYS A 136 0.39 5.41 20.80
N VAL A 137 -0.89 5.60 21.09
CA VAL A 137 -1.98 5.33 20.17
C VAL A 137 -2.29 6.58 19.37
N VAL A 138 -2.32 6.43 18.05
CA VAL A 138 -2.69 7.50 17.09
C VAL A 138 -3.97 7.11 16.37
N THR A 139 -4.68 8.10 15.83
CA THR A 139 -5.89 7.91 15.01
C THR A 139 -5.64 8.33 13.57
N PHE A 140 -6.47 7.81 12.66
CA PHE A 140 -6.30 7.97 11.23
C PHE A 140 -7.55 8.54 10.58
N GLN A 141 -7.34 9.44 9.61
CA GLN A 141 -8.37 9.92 8.69
C GLN A 141 -7.85 9.83 7.25
N ASN A 142 -8.76 9.89 6.27
CA ASN A 142 -8.43 9.89 4.84
C ASN A 142 -7.49 8.74 4.43
N VAL A 143 -7.78 7.54 4.96
CA VAL A 143 -6.94 6.35 4.74
C VAL A 143 -7.06 5.90 3.28
N SER A 144 -5.92 5.73 2.62
CA SER A 144 -5.80 5.27 1.24
C SER A 144 -4.54 4.41 1.05
N PHE A 145 -4.26 3.97 -0.17
CA PHE A 145 -3.03 3.27 -0.52
C PHE A 145 -2.12 4.12 -1.40
N GLU A 146 -0.83 4.06 -1.11
CA GLU A 146 0.21 4.51 -2.00
C GLU A 146 0.57 3.40 -3.01
N LYS A 147 1.10 3.81 -4.18
CA LYS A 147 1.52 2.90 -5.27
C LYS A 147 2.52 1.80 -4.85
N TYR A 148 3.21 1.97 -3.73
CA TYR A 148 4.17 0.99 -3.19
C TYR A 148 3.58 0.10 -2.09
N GLY A 149 2.25 0.14 -1.88
CA GLY A 149 1.55 -0.73 -0.92
C GLY A 149 1.63 -0.26 0.54
N ARG A 150 2.15 0.96 0.82
CA ARG A 150 2.02 1.57 2.13
C ARG A 150 0.64 2.21 2.27
N ILE A 151 0.13 2.26 3.49
CA ILE A 151 -1.06 3.03 3.81
C ILE A 151 -0.68 4.50 3.82
N LEU A 152 -1.50 5.33 3.19
CA LEU A 152 -1.42 6.77 3.20
C LEU A 152 -2.54 7.31 4.08
N ALA A 153 -2.25 8.15 5.07
CA ALA A 153 -3.26 8.65 5.99
C ALA A 153 -2.91 10.01 6.59
N ASP A 154 -3.93 10.74 7.00
CA ASP A 154 -3.81 11.84 7.93
C ASP A 154 -3.76 11.26 9.34
N VAL A 155 -2.70 11.59 10.09
CA VAL A 155 -2.38 10.98 11.39
C VAL A 155 -2.57 12.00 12.50
N TYR A 156 -3.30 11.60 13.54
CA TYR A 156 -3.58 12.47 14.69
C TYR A 156 -3.10 11.83 15.99
N PHE A 157 -2.49 12.63 16.83
CA PHE A 157 -2.17 12.27 18.20
C PHE A 157 -2.81 13.27 19.15
N ASN A 158 -3.77 12.83 19.96
CA ASN A 158 -4.72 13.70 20.64
C ASN A 158 -5.40 14.62 19.60
N ASP A 159 -5.37 15.93 19.79
CA ASP A 159 -5.95 16.90 18.85
C ASP A 159 -4.92 17.45 17.84
N ILE A 160 -3.70 16.94 17.82
CA ILE A 160 -2.62 17.41 16.94
C ILE A 160 -2.66 16.63 15.63
N HIS A 161 -2.82 17.34 14.51
CA HIS A 161 -2.63 16.81 13.16
C HIS A 161 -1.13 16.72 12.86
N LEU A 162 -0.56 15.53 12.94
CA LEU A 162 0.89 15.35 12.86
C LEU A 162 1.48 15.73 11.50
N ASN A 163 0.73 15.51 10.41
CA ASN A 163 1.18 15.89 9.07
C ASN A 163 1.40 17.42 9.00
N GLU A 164 0.45 18.22 9.49
CA GLU A 164 0.58 19.66 9.56
C GLU A 164 1.70 20.09 10.50
N TYR A 165 1.75 19.49 11.68
CA TYR A 165 2.79 19.75 12.67
C TYR A 165 4.20 19.64 12.08
N MET A 166 4.46 18.60 11.28
CA MET A 166 5.77 18.41 10.65
C MET A 166 6.10 19.52 9.65
N VAL A 167 5.13 20.00 8.89
CA VAL A 167 5.31 21.11 7.94
C VAL A 167 5.52 22.45 8.67
N GLU A 168 4.69 22.75 9.67
CA GLU A 168 4.75 23.98 10.45
C GLU A 168 6.10 24.13 11.18
N ASN A 169 6.66 23.00 11.63
CA ASN A 169 7.99 22.97 12.26
C ASN A 169 9.15 22.84 11.26
N ARG A 170 8.87 22.96 9.95
CA ARG A 170 9.88 22.85 8.86
C ARG A 170 10.68 21.56 8.87
N LEU A 171 10.05 20.49 9.33
CA LEU A 171 10.59 19.13 9.33
C LEU A 171 10.12 18.34 8.10
N ALA A 172 9.16 18.90 7.36
CA ALA A 172 8.62 18.37 6.12
C ALA A 172 8.24 19.51 5.18
N VAL A 173 8.09 19.20 3.89
CA VAL A 173 7.46 20.07 2.90
C VAL A 173 6.14 19.47 2.44
N ARG A 174 5.26 20.29 1.85
CA ARG A 174 4.04 19.81 1.20
C ARG A 174 4.37 18.94 -0.01
N TYR A 175 3.61 17.87 -0.19
CA TYR A 175 3.79 16.92 -1.28
C TYR A 175 2.47 16.32 -1.72
N ASP A 176 2.12 16.52 -2.99
CA ASP A 176 0.86 16.08 -3.60
C ASP A 176 0.96 14.74 -4.36
N GLY A 177 2.12 14.07 -4.30
CA GLY A 177 2.37 12.83 -5.05
C GLY A 177 3.00 13.04 -6.43
N GLY A 178 3.17 14.29 -6.87
CA GLY A 178 3.81 14.66 -8.14
C GLY A 178 5.33 14.72 -8.09
N THR A 179 5.91 15.79 -8.62
CA THR A 179 7.36 16.03 -8.55
C THR A 179 7.75 16.55 -7.16
N LYS A 180 8.74 15.94 -6.55
CA LYS A 180 9.28 16.31 -5.24
C LYS A 180 9.85 17.73 -5.28
N GLN A 181 9.33 18.63 -4.47
CA GLN A 181 9.82 20.00 -4.31
C GLN A 181 10.63 20.09 -3.02
N CYS A 182 11.89 19.63 -3.07
CA CYS A 182 12.78 19.75 -1.92
C CYS A 182 13.35 21.16 -1.82
N PRO A 183 13.61 21.68 -0.60
CA PRO A 183 14.43 22.87 -0.40
C PRO A 183 15.83 22.69 -0.98
N ASP A 184 16.45 23.76 -1.46
CA ASP A 184 17.85 23.72 -1.93
C ASP A 184 18.80 23.27 -0.82
N ASP A 185 18.56 23.72 0.41
CA ASP A 185 19.22 23.27 1.63
C ASP A 185 18.21 23.06 2.77
N TRP A 186 18.09 21.81 3.22
CA TRP A 186 17.19 21.42 4.30
C TRP A 186 17.54 22.09 5.65
N LEU A 187 18.81 22.35 5.93
CA LEU A 187 19.22 22.96 7.20
C LEU A 187 18.86 24.44 7.23
N VAL A 188 19.02 25.14 6.10
CA VAL A 188 18.59 26.53 5.93
C VAL A 188 17.07 26.65 6.09
N TYR A 189 16.33 25.78 5.42
CA TYR A 189 14.87 25.69 5.52
C TYR A 189 14.42 25.42 6.96
N TYR A 190 14.99 24.41 7.62
CA TYR A 190 14.66 24.06 9.00
C TYR A 190 14.90 25.21 9.98
N LYS A 191 16.04 25.91 9.87
CA LYS A 191 16.36 27.06 10.72
C LYS A 191 15.55 28.31 10.43
N GLY A 192 14.78 28.33 9.35
CA GLY A 192 13.99 29.49 8.94
C GLY A 192 14.84 30.69 8.50
N ILE A 193 16.04 30.43 8.03
CA ILE A 193 16.94 31.44 7.49
C ILE A 193 16.51 31.65 6.03
N SER A 194 16.08 32.90 5.71
CA SER A 194 15.88 33.28 4.30
C SER A 194 17.25 33.32 3.60
N PRO A 195 17.36 32.80 2.35
CA PRO A 195 18.59 32.88 1.56
C PRO A 195 18.97 34.33 1.24
#